data_682c2275ff978af4f7a9ccee9ad1b2e4
#
_entry.id   682c2275ff978af4f7a9ccee9ad1b2e4
#
_cell.length_a   1.000
_cell.length_b   1.000
_cell.length_c   1.000
_cell.angle_alpha   90.00
_cell.angle_beta   90.00
_cell.angle_gamma   90.00
#
_symmetry.space_group_name_H-M   'P 1'
#
loop_
_entity.id
_entity.type
_entity.pdbx_description
1 polymer ?
#
loop_
_entity_poly.entity_id
_entity_poly.type
_entity_poly.pdbx_seq_one_letter_code
_entity_poly.pdbx_strand_id
1 'polypeptide(L)'
;TIVADTAYYYDKEELWELRGNVHIENEQDEQFDTQLLFWNQKTKQVYSDLYIHIRQQKRVITGIGFTSNQDFTNYTIKQTQGVFPIQEERETMADTTAVVPIDEN
;
A
#
# COMPACT_ATOMS: atom_id res chain seq x y z
N THR A 1 1.02 -6.06 10.59
CA THR A 1 2.46 -5.83 10.57
C THR A 1 2.76 -4.49 9.93
N ILE A 2 3.56 -3.69 10.58
CA ILE A 2 3.99 -2.39 10.06
C ILE A 2 5.51 -2.33 10.19
N VAL A 3 6.21 -2.03 9.11
CA VAL A 3 7.65 -1.80 9.14
C VAL A 3 7.97 -0.47 8.46
N ALA A 4 9.03 0.17 8.88
CA ALA A 4 9.50 1.41 8.30
C ALA A 4 10.99 1.56 8.62
N ASP A 5 11.67 2.45 7.90
CA ASP A 5 13.08 2.71 8.17
C ASP A 5 13.26 3.49 9.47
N THR A 6 12.38 4.44 9.73
CA THR A 6 12.48 5.32 10.90
C THR A 6 11.09 5.60 11.45
N ALA A 7 11.00 5.72 12.78
CA ALA A 7 9.75 6.06 13.44
C ALA A 7 10.02 7.13 14.50
N TYR A 8 9.17 8.15 14.53
CA TYR A 8 9.21 9.22 15.51
C TYR A 8 7.89 9.24 16.27
N TYR A 9 7.97 9.44 17.58
CA TYR A 9 6.75 9.54 18.40
C TYR A 9 6.66 10.94 19.02
N TYR A 10 5.54 11.58 18.81
CA TYR A 10 5.25 12.91 19.35
C TYR A 10 4.31 12.73 20.54
N ASP A 11 4.84 12.86 21.73
CA ASP A 11 4.19 12.44 22.97
C ASP A 11 2.91 13.23 23.23
N LYS A 12 2.95 14.53 23.07
CA LYS A 12 1.80 15.37 23.38
C LYS A 12 0.64 15.12 22.42
N GLU A 13 0.95 14.86 21.18
CA GLU A 13 -0.04 14.60 20.14
C GLU A 13 -0.45 13.14 20.08
N GLU A 14 0.30 12.25 20.75
CA GLU A 14 0.13 10.81 20.65
C GLU A 14 0.13 10.37 19.19
N LEU A 15 1.11 10.88 18.47
CA LEU A 15 1.23 10.71 17.01
C LEU A 15 2.53 10.01 16.68
N TRP A 16 2.43 8.95 15.89
CA TRP A 16 3.59 8.30 15.28
C TRP A 16 3.78 8.82 13.86
N GLU A 17 5.03 9.07 13.51
CA GLU A 17 5.42 9.41 12.15
C GLU A 17 6.40 8.37 11.67
N LEU A 18 6.01 7.63 10.62
CA LEU A 18 6.83 6.56 10.04
C LEU A 18 7.38 7.05 8.71
N ARG A 19 8.68 6.92 8.51
CA ARG A 19 9.36 7.44 7.33
C ARG A 19 10.25 6.39 6.70
N GLY A 20 10.21 6.36 5.38
CA GLY A 20 11.11 5.54 4.57
C GLY A 20 10.64 4.11 4.46
N ASN A 21 10.29 3.70 3.25
CA ASN A 21 9.91 2.31 2.93
C ASN A 21 8.89 1.76 3.91
N VAL A 22 7.83 2.52 4.15
CA VAL A 22 6.76 2.11 5.05
C VAL A 22 5.95 1.02 4.37
N HIS A 23 5.87 -0.14 5.00
CA HIS A 23 5.15 -1.29 4.46
C HIS A 23 4.21 -1.84 5.52
N ILE A 24 2.94 -2.00 5.15
CA ILE A 24 1.91 -2.50 6.06
C ILE A 24 1.23 -3.70 5.42
N GLU A 25 0.96 -4.71 6.25
CA GLU A 25 0.12 -5.84 5.85
C GLU A 25 -1.01 -5.95 6.86
N ASN A 26 -2.24 -5.98 6.37
CA ASN A 26 -3.40 -6.12 7.25
C ASN A 26 -3.83 -7.59 7.32
N GLU A 27 -4.91 -7.85 8.08
CA GLU A 27 -5.36 -9.22 8.28
C GLU A 27 -6.02 -9.83 7.06
N GLN A 28 -6.33 -9.02 6.06
CA GLN A 28 -6.93 -9.48 4.81
C GLN A 28 -5.89 -9.72 3.72
N ASP A 29 -4.61 -9.75 4.10
CA ASP A 29 -3.49 -9.97 3.19
C ASP A 29 -3.35 -8.85 2.16
N GLU A 30 -3.83 -7.67 2.47
CA GLU A 30 -3.59 -6.49 1.64
C GLU A 30 -2.30 -5.83 2.08
N GLN A 31 -1.57 -5.26 1.12
CA GLN A 31 -0.28 -4.64 1.38
C GLN A 31 -0.33 -3.18 0.98
N PHE A 32 0.27 -2.34 1.81
CA PHE A 32 0.27 -0.89 1.61
C PHE A 32 1.72 -0.42 1.68
N ASP A 33 2.16 0.32 0.65
CA ASP A 33 3.52 0.82 0.59
C ASP A 33 3.51 2.32 0.36
N THR A 34 4.23 3.05 1.19
CA THR A 34 4.36 4.50 1.06
C THR A 34 5.69 4.93 1.68
N GLN A 35 6.04 6.20 1.55
CA GLN A 35 7.28 6.73 2.13
C GLN A 35 7.05 7.52 3.40
N LEU A 36 5.79 7.81 3.73
CA LEU A 36 5.45 8.56 4.94
C LEU A 36 4.08 8.14 5.41
N LEU A 37 3.95 7.86 6.70
CA LEU A 37 2.67 7.50 7.28
C LEU A 37 2.57 8.10 8.68
N PHE A 38 1.42 8.68 8.99
CA PHE A 38 1.12 9.17 10.33
C PHE A 38 0.07 8.27 10.97
N TRP A 39 0.27 7.93 12.24
CA TRP A 39 -0.69 7.17 13.02
C TRP A 39 -1.03 7.97 14.27
N ASN A 40 -2.27 8.46 14.32
CA ASN A 40 -2.76 9.24 15.46
C ASN A 40 -3.49 8.30 16.41
N GLN A 41 -2.91 8.09 17.58
CA GLN A 41 -3.48 7.18 18.57
C GLN A 41 -4.72 7.74 19.25
N LYS A 42 -4.86 9.05 19.31
CA LYS A 42 -6.06 9.67 19.91
C LYS A 42 -7.29 9.43 19.05
N THR A 43 -7.17 9.61 17.75
CA THR A 43 -8.28 9.45 16.82
C THR A 43 -8.37 8.04 16.27
N LYS A 44 -7.32 7.22 16.48
CA LYS A 44 -7.21 5.86 15.97
C LYS A 44 -7.27 5.83 14.45
N GLN A 45 -6.65 6.83 13.83
CA GLN A 45 -6.59 6.95 12.38
C GLN A 45 -5.16 6.99 11.91
N VAL A 46 -4.95 6.49 10.68
CA VAL A 46 -3.69 6.61 9.98
C VAL A 46 -3.91 7.39 8.70
N TYR A 47 -2.90 8.13 8.27
CA TYR A 47 -3.02 8.93 7.06
C TYR A 47 -1.66 9.24 6.46
N SER A 48 -1.68 9.56 5.18
CA SER A 48 -0.51 10.03 4.44
C SER A 48 -0.96 10.99 3.37
N ASP A 49 -0.13 11.97 3.04
CA ASP A 49 -0.39 12.88 1.93
C ASP A 49 0.47 12.55 0.70
N LEU A 50 1.27 11.50 0.78
CA LEU A 50 2.16 11.11 -0.30
C LEU A 50 1.55 9.99 -1.15
N TYR A 51 2.33 9.58 -2.14
CA TYR A 51 1.96 8.47 -3.01
C TYR A 51 1.81 7.18 -2.21
N ILE A 52 0.79 6.40 -2.50
CA ILE A 52 0.58 5.11 -1.88
C ILE A 52 0.29 4.06 -2.93
N HIS A 53 0.81 2.86 -2.71
CA HIS A 53 0.62 1.69 -3.54
C HIS A 53 -0.06 0.64 -2.68
N ILE A 54 -1.26 0.21 -3.07
CA ILE A 54 -2.05 -0.76 -2.32
C ILE A 54 -2.22 -2.00 -3.18
N ARG A 55 -1.76 -3.14 -2.66
CA ARG A 55 -1.93 -4.41 -3.33
C ARG A 55 -3.02 -5.21 -2.64
N GLN A 56 -4.12 -5.41 -3.35
CA GLN A 56 -5.21 -6.28 -2.93
C GLN A 56 -5.06 -7.63 -3.63
N GLN A 57 -5.94 -8.58 -3.32
CA GLN A 57 -5.79 -9.92 -3.87
C GLN A 57 -5.90 -9.94 -5.39
N LYS A 58 -6.77 -9.11 -5.97
CA LYS A 58 -7.05 -9.15 -7.40
C LYS A 58 -6.73 -7.87 -8.14
N ARG A 59 -6.19 -6.87 -7.45
CA ARG A 59 -5.85 -5.61 -8.12
C ARG A 59 -4.83 -4.83 -7.31
N VAL A 60 -4.20 -3.89 -7.98
CA VAL A 60 -3.29 -2.92 -7.38
C VAL A 60 -3.90 -1.55 -7.58
N ILE A 61 -3.93 -0.75 -6.52
CA ILE A 61 -4.46 0.61 -6.56
C ILE A 61 -3.33 1.56 -6.20
N THR A 62 -3.17 2.62 -6.96
CA THR A 62 -2.19 3.67 -6.66
C THR A 62 -2.89 5.00 -6.53
N GLY A 63 -2.32 5.89 -5.74
CA GLY A 63 -2.89 7.22 -5.57
C GLY A 63 -2.04 8.10 -4.69
N ILE A 64 -2.55 9.29 -4.42
CA ILE A 64 -1.90 10.27 -3.57
C ILE A 64 -2.90 10.66 -2.48
N GLY A 65 -2.43 10.59 -1.23
CA GLY A 65 -3.28 10.89 -0.09
C GLY A 65 -4.11 9.68 0.34
N PHE A 66 -4.04 9.36 1.63
CA PHE A 66 -4.61 8.13 2.16
C PHE A 66 -5.07 8.36 3.58
N THR A 67 -6.24 7.84 3.93
CA THR A 67 -6.73 7.80 5.31
C THR A 67 -7.31 6.43 5.59
N SER A 68 -7.17 5.97 6.81
CA SER A 68 -7.68 4.67 7.21
C SER A 68 -7.90 4.59 8.72
N ASN A 69 -8.67 3.62 9.16
CA ASN A 69 -8.67 3.24 10.55
C ASN A 69 -7.33 2.54 10.88
N GLN A 70 -7.04 2.36 12.16
CA GLN A 70 -5.74 1.82 12.57
C GLN A 70 -5.54 0.35 12.20
N ASP A 71 -6.61 -0.36 11.85
CA ASP A 71 -6.52 -1.77 11.43
C ASP A 71 -6.36 -1.91 9.92
N PHE A 72 -6.41 -0.82 9.18
CA PHE A 72 -6.30 -0.81 7.72
C PHE A 72 -7.38 -1.63 7.03
N THR A 73 -8.56 -1.70 7.64
CA THR A 73 -9.70 -2.43 7.07
C THR A 73 -10.67 -1.51 6.35
N ASN A 74 -10.66 -0.21 6.67
CA ASN A 74 -11.57 0.76 6.06
C ASN A 74 -10.75 1.99 5.68
N TYR A 75 -10.44 2.12 4.41
CA TYR A 75 -9.51 3.15 3.96
C TYR A 75 -10.02 3.86 2.71
N THR A 76 -9.52 5.07 2.50
CA THR A 76 -9.87 5.93 1.38
C THR A 76 -8.61 6.53 0.79
N ILE A 77 -8.55 6.57 -0.54
CA ILE A 77 -7.48 7.27 -1.26
C ILE A 77 -8.07 8.60 -1.73
N LYS A 78 -7.39 9.70 -1.40
CA LYS A 78 -7.90 11.03 -1.73
C LYS A 78 -7.89 11.27 -3.23
N GLN A 79 -6.82 10.85 -3.90
CA GLN A 79 -6.68 11.05 -5.35
C GLN A 79 -6.17 9.77 -5.97
N THR A 80 -7.08 8.95 -6.44
CA THR A 80 -6.73 7.68 -7.08
C THR A 80 -6.09 7.96 -8.44
N GLN A 81 -4.94 7.34 -8.70
CA GLN A 81 -4.22 7.53 -9.96
C GLN A 81 -4.31 6.32 -10.87
N GLY A 82 -4.45 5.13 -10.33
CA GLY A 82 -4.55 3.94 -11.15
C GLY A 82 -5.14 2.78 -10.40
N VAL A 83 -5.84 1.92 -11.13
CA VAL A 83 -6.36 0.65 -10.62
C VAL A 83 -6.01 -0.39 -11.66
N PHE A 84 -5.21 -1.40 -11.28
CA PHE A 84 -4.68 -2.39 -12.20
C PHE A 84 -5.08 -3.78 -11.74
N PRO A 85 -5.71 -4.59 -12.60
CA PRO A 85 -6.02 -5.97 -12.21
C PRO A 85 -4.75 -6.81 -12.13
N ILE A 86 -4.75 -7.80 -11.27
CA ILE A 86 -3.69 -8.78 -11.18
C ILE A 86 -4.17 -10.05 -11.84
N GLN A 87 -3.35 -10.58 -12.77
CA GLN A 87 -3.70 -11.80 -13.49
C GLN A 87 -2.76 -12.89 -13.04
N GLU A 88 -3.12 -13.52 -11.97
CA GLU A 88 -2.20 -14.44 -11.32
C GLU A 88 -2.05 -15.72 -12.07
N GLU A 89 -3.06 -16.14 -12.80
CA GLU A 89 -2.97 -17.38 -13.52
C GLU A 89 -2.00 -17.30 -14.66
N ARG A 90 -1.46 -16.14 -14.96
CA ARG A 90 -0.51 -16.06 -16.03
C ARG A 90 0.87 -16.27 -15.62
N GLU A 91 1.06 -16.53 -14.47
CA GLU A 91 2.35 -16.79 -14.07
C GLU A 91 2.90 -17.93 -14.67
N THR A 92 2.17 -18.49 -15.20
CA THR A 92 2.60 -19.58 -15.90
C THR A 92 3.19 -19.36 -17.17
N MET A 93 3.29 -18.93 -17.61
CA MET A 93 3.35 -18.62 -18.60
C MET A 93 3.85 -18.23 -19.22
N ALA A 94 3.97 -18.24 -19.31
CA ALA A 94 3.84 -17.77 -19.74
C ALA A 94 4.46 -17.54 -20.25
N ASP A 95 4.61 -17.76 -20.21
CA ASP A 95 4.65 -17.33 -20.50
C ASP A 95 5.19 -17.14 -21.12
N THR A 96 5.43 -17.47 -21.40
CA THR A 96 5.43 -17.09 -21.83
C THR A 96 5.92 -16.82 -22.44
N THR A 97 6.07 -16.98 -22.76
CA THR A 97 6.02 -16.53 -23.18
C THR A 97 6.37 -16.20 -23.63
N ALA A 98 6.44 -16.19 -24.03
CA ALA A 98 6.20 -15.67 -24.26
C ALA A 98 6.65 -15.38 -24.80
N VAL A 99 7.00 -15.54 -25.19
CA VAL A 99 6.88 -15.06 -25.44
C VAL A 99 7.27 -14.82 -26.07
N VAL A 100 7.56 -15.02 -26.65
CA VAL A 100 7.40 -14.65 -27.03
C VAL A 100 7.79 -14.47 -27.57
N PRO A 101 7.84 -14.54 -28.23
CA PRO A 101 7.84 -14.25 -28.46
C PRO A 101 8.19 -14.15 -29.00
N ILE A 102 8.36 -14.22 -29.58
CA ILE A 102 8.18 -13.97 -29.71
C ILE A 102 8.40 -14.10 -30.17
N ASP A 103 8.43 -14.28 -30.65
CA ASP A 103 8.24 -14.27 -30.75
C ASP A 103 8.21 -14.36 -31.10
N GLU A 104 8.24 -14.60 -31.50
CA GLU A 104 7.86 -14.52 -31.54
C GLU A 104 7.69 -14.37 -31.69
N ASN A 105 8.26 -14.54 -32.56
CA ASN A 105 7.77 -14.23 -32.55
C ASN A 105 7.73 -14.08 -32.28
#